data_db683d63c03a4bb56cc4cc294ba24acd
#
_entry.id   db683d63c03a4bb56cc4cc294ba24acd
#
_cell.length_a   1.000
_cell.length_b   1.000
_cell.length_c   1.000
_cell.angle_alpha   90.00
_cell.angle_beta   90.00
_cell.angle_gamma   90.00
#
_symmetry.space_group_name_H-M   'P 1'
#
loop_
_entity.id
_entity.type
_entity.pdbx_description
1 polymer ?
#
loop_
_entity_poly.entity_id
_entity_poly.type
_entity_poly.pdbx_seq_one_letter_code
_entity_poly.pdbx_strand_id
1 'polypeptide(L)'
;KRTSAKTEKKPKRTSAKTLVRSDHGSRNKIIKDALLLRTKISKKRPKFQRQESWRYDRIKINWRKPKGFDSKMRIQKKGWPAIVKIGYRGPKLARGLHPSGFYDKLVYNIDELNYLDPKTDAIRISSKIGKRYKLNIVKTAEQLGFHILNPRISNTRKR
;
A
#
# COMPACT_ATOMS: atom_id res chain seq x y z
N LYS A 1 -32.52 48.69 -17.58
CA LYS A 1 -31.78 47.62 -18.35
C LYS A 1 -30.96 46.83 -17.35
N ARG A 2 -31.43 45.60 -17.04
CA ARG A 2 -30.71 44.68 -16.17
C ARG A 2 -29.83 43.81 -17.05
N THR A 3 -28.50 43.87 -16.86
CA THR A 3 -27.51 43.03 -17.52
C THR A 3 -27.43 41.70 -16.77
N SER A 4 -27.82 40.62 -17.43
CA SER A 4 -27.72 39.24 -16.92
C SER A 4 -26.26 38.77 -16.90
N ALA A 5 -25.75 38.48 -15.70
CA ALA A 5 -24.45 37.90 -15.52
C ALA A 5 -24.40 36.43 -16.01
N LYS A 6 -23.53 36.19 -16.95
CA LYS A 6 -23.25 34.85 -17.53
C LYS A 6 -22.51 34.00 -16.51
N THR A 7 -23.18 32.99 -15.94
CA THR A 7 -22.57 32.02 -15.01
C THR A 7 -21.64 31.10 -15.77
N GLU A 8 -20.33 31.24 -15.58
CA GLU A 8 -19.33 30.32 -16.07
C GLU A 8 -19.43 28.99 -15.33
N LYS A 9 -19.76 27.92 -16.07
CA LYS A 9 -19.76 26.55 -15.55
C LYS A 9 -18.35 26.11 -15.26
N LYS A 10 -18.01 25.86 -13.99
CA LYS A 10 -16.77 25.22 -13.56
C LYS A 10 -16.55 23.89 -14.29
N PRO A 11 -15.33 23.59 -14.79
CA PRO A 11 -15.06 22.33 -15.49
C PRO A 11 -15.26 21.15 -14.53
N LYS A 12 -16.07 20.17 -14.97
CA LYS A 12 -16.30 18.91 -14.25
C LYS A 12 -14.95 18.21 -14.04
N ARG A 13 -14.57 17.94 -12.78
CA ARG A 13 -13.41 17.11 -12.43
C ARG A 13 -13.60 15.73 -13.08
N THR A 14 -12.99 15.51 -14.22
CA THR A 14 -12.87 14.19 -14.83
C THR A 14 -12.17 13.26 -13.85
N SER A 15 -12.87 12.21 -13.43
CA SER A 15 -12.36 11.24 -12.49
C SER A 15 -11.11 10.57 -13.10
N ALA A 16 -10.04 10.48 -12.30
CA ALA A 16 -8.75 9.86 -12.68
C ALA A 16 -8.86 8.37 -13.12
N LYS A 17 -10.07 7.82 -13.16
CA LYS A 17 -10.35 6.45 -13.64
C LYS A 17 -10.36 6.30 -15.16
N THR A 18 -10.55 7.36 -15.92
CA THR A 18 -10.71 7.28 -17.39
C THR A 18 -9.38 7.27 -18.15
N LEU A 19 -8.27 7.70 -17.53
CA LEU A 19 -6.94 7.81 -18.17
C LEU A 19 -6.11 6.51 -18.12
N VAL A 20 -6.61 5.42 -17.56
CA VAL A 20 -5.80 4.21 -17.28
C VAL A 20 -6.08 3.06 -18.29
N ARG A 21 -6.89 3.26 -19.33
CA ARG A 21 -7.34 2.17 -20.22
C ARG A 21 -6.54 1.95 -21.50
N SER A 22 -5.57 2.78 -21.81
CA SER A 22 -4.78 2.64 -23.03
C SER A 22 -3.29 2.84 -22.74
N ASP A 23 -2.58 1.80 -22.57
CA ASP A 23 -1.15 1.61 -22.72
C ASP A 23 -0.49 0.90 -21.54
N HIS A 24 -0.40 -0.44 -21.63
CA HIS A 24 0.22 -1.27 -20.60
C HIS A 24 1.70 -0.94 -20.38
N GLY A 25 2.43 -0.51 -21.40
CA GLY A 25 3.83 -0.11 -21.30
C GLY A 25 4.01 1.18 -20.48
N SER A 26 3.25 2.20 -20.79
CA SER A 26 3.25 3.49 -20.10
C SER A 26 2.81 3.36 -18.64
N ARG A 27 1.77 2.55 -18.36
CA ARG A 27 1.30 2.28 -16.99
C ARG A 27 2.37 1.65 -16.12
N ASN A 28 3.12 0.66 -16.66
CA ASN A 28 4.19 -0.01 -15.91
C ASN A 28 5.33 0.97 -15.58
N LYS A 29 5.67 1.89 -16.47
CA LYS A 29 6.66 2.93 -16.21
C LYS A 29 6.19 3.88 -15.10
N ILE A 30 4.97 4.39 -15.18
CA ILE A 30 4.39 5.29 -14.17
C ILE A 30 4.35 4.64 -12.78
N ILE A 31 3.99 3.35 -12.69
CA ILE A 31 3.98 2.61 -11.43
C ILE A 31 5.41 2.43 -10.88
N LYS A 32 6.38 2.10 -11.74
CA LYS A 32 7.81 1.99 -11.34
C LYS A 32 8.33 3.31 -10.78
N ASP A 33 8.06 4.44 -11.45
CA ASP A 33 8.46 5.77 -11.00
C ASP A 33 7.80 6.13 -9.65
N ALA A 34 6.52 5.81 -9.49
CA ALA A 34 5.81 6.01 -8.24
C ALA A 34 6.36 5.14 -7.09
N LEU A 35 6.81 3.91 -7.37
CA LEU A 35 7.45 3.03 -6.39
C LEU A 35 8.84 3.55 -5.98
N LEU A 36 9.64 4.04 -6.93
CA LEU A 36 10.92 4.68 -6.66
C LEU A 36 10.73 5.92 -5.79
N LEU A 37 9.74 6.76 -6.12
CA LEU A 37 9.40 7.93 -5.31
C LEU A 37 8.95 7.54 -3.90
N ARG A 38 8.11 6.48 -3.77
CA ARG A 38 7.71 5.93 -2.46
C ARG A 38 8.92 5.53 -1.62
N THR A 39 9.90 4.86 -2.22
CA THR A 39 11.13 4.45 -1.53
C THR A 39 11.96 5.66 -1.10
N LYS A 40 12.13 6.67 -1.95
CA LYS A 40 12.81 7.93 -1.61
C LYS A 40 12.15 8.65 -0.45
N ILE A 41 10.81 8.78 -0.48
CA ILE A 41 10.04 9.42 0.60
C ILE A 41 10.14 8.60 1.89
N SER A 42 10.08 7.27 1.80
CA SER A 42 10.17 6.39 2.98
C SER A 42 11.52 6.50 3.69
N LYS A 43 12.62 6.61 2.94
CA LYS A 43 13.97 6.82 3.50
C LYS A 43 14.12 8.15 4.24
N LYS A 44 13.45 9.22 3.74
CA LYS A 44 13.49 10.57 4.33
C LYS A 44 12.48 10.76 5.47
N ARG A 45 11.55 9.82 5.66
CA ARG A 45 10.49 9.92 6.66
C ARG A 45 11.07 9.77 8.06
N PRO A 46 10.72 10.67 9.02
CA PRO A 46 11.11 10.51 10.41
C PRO A 46 10.49 9.26 11.02
N LYS A 47 11.16 8.64 11.98
CA LYS A 47 10.58 7.56 12.79
C LYS A 47 9.54 8.16 13.72
N PHE A 48 8.28 7.75 13.59
CA PHE A 48 7.21 8.18 14.47
C PHE A 48 7.23 7.34 15.75
N GLN A 49 7.52 7.98 16.87
CA GLN A 49 7.64 7.33 18.16
C GLN A 49 6.57 7.88 19.12
N ARG A 50 6.20 7.07 20.11
CA ARG A 50 5.34 7.52 21.19
C ARG A 50 6.07 8.56 22.03
N GLN A 51 5.33 9.59 22.49
CA GLN A 51 5.89 10.58 23.40
C GLN A 51 6.53 9.93 24.62
N GLU A 52 7.71 10.40 25.02
CA GLU A 52 8.52 9.94 26.18
C GLU A 52 9.02 8.48 26.08
N SER A 53 8.84 7.79 24.93
CA SER A 53 9.34 6.41 24.76
C SER A 53 10.87 6.32 24.76
N TRP A 54 11.56 7.41 24.48
CA TRP A 54 13.03 7.47 24.56
C TRP A 54 13.55 7.74 25.99
N ARG A 55 12.67 8.10 26.92
CA ARG A 55 13.02 8.46 28.30
C ARG A 55 12.69 7.34 29.30
N TYR A 56 11.64 6.53 29.01
CA TYR A 56 11.13 5.52 29.93
C TYR A 56 11.03 4.15 29.26
N ASP A 57 11.74 3.14 29.78
CA ASP A 57 11.76 1.77 29.24
C ASP A 57 10.39 1.10 29.29
N ARG A 58 9.56 1.43 30.30
CA ARG A 58 8.17 0.94 30.42
C ARG A 58 7.26 1.38 29.29
N ILE A 59 7.63 2.43 28.50
CA ILE A 59 6.83 2.95 27.41
C ILE A 59 7.31 2.35 26.09
N LYS A 60 6.51 1.47 25.50
CA LYS A 60 6.81 0.87 24.19
C LYS A 60 6.85 1.95 23.10
N ILE A 61 7.77 1.80 22.14
CA ILE A 61 8.03 2.76 21.05
C ILE A 61 6.85 2.91 20.07
N ASN A 62 5.88 1.99 20.10
CA ASN A 62 4.74 2.00 19.18
C ASN A 62 4.03 3.34 19.18
N TRP A 63 3.78 3.88 17.97
CA TRP A 63 3.11 5.17 17.80
C TRP A 63 1.78 5.26 18.56
N ARG A 64 1.63 6.33 19.32
CA ARG A 64 0.36 6.79 19.90
C ARG A 64 0.25 8.29 19.70
N LYS A 65 -0.93 8.76 19.20
CA LYS A 65 -1.19 10.19 19.01
C LYS A 65 -1.14 10.90 20.38
N PRO A 66 -0.31 11.94 20.53
CA PRO A 66 -0.26 12.70 21.79
C PRO A 66 -1.58 13.46 21.98
N LYS A 67 -2.21 13.31 23.17
CA LYS A 67 -3.50 13.94 23.52
C LYS A 67 -3.39 14.89 24.70
N GLY A 68 -2.33 14.79 25.51
CA GLY A 68 -2.17 15.61 26.73
C GLY A 68 -2.27 17.11 26.46
N PHE A 69 -2.87 17.85 27.40
CA PHE A 69 -3.08 19.29 27.26
C PHE A 69 -1.74 20.03 27.05
N ASP A 70 -0.74 19.78 27.86
CA ASP A 70 0.59 20.41 27.79
C ASP A 70 1.61 19.60 26.97
N SER A 71 1.15 18.64 26.16
CA SER A 71 2.06 17.82 25.36
C SER A 71 2.83 18.67 24.35
N LYS A 72 4.13 18.87 24.62
CA LYS A 72 5.04 19.60 23.73
C LYS A 72 5.11 18.98 22.32
N MET A 73 4.98 17.65 22.23
CA MET A 73 4.90 16.95 20.95
C MET A 73 3.59 17.28 20.21
N ARG A 74 2.44 17.38 20.91
CA ARG A 74 1.16 17.78 20.31
C ARG A 74 1.22 19.21 19.77
N ILE A 75 1.82 20.11 20.53
CA ILE A 75 2.00 21.53 20.17
C ILE A 75 3.13 21.71 19.11
N GLN A 76 3.88 20.64 18.81
CA GLN A 76 4.97 20.64 17.84
C GLN A 76 6.09 21.64 18.16
N LYS A 77 6.46 21.77 19.43
CA LYS A 77 7.60 22.60 19.84
C LYS A 77 8.89 22.12 19.15
N LYS A 78 9.76 23.05 18.76
CA LYS A 78 11.07 22.78 18.18
C LYS A 78 11.89 21.88 19.14
N GLY A 79 12.62 20.89 18.60
CA GLY A 79 13.39 19.93 19.40
C GLY A 79 12.62 18.66 19.81
N TRP A 80 11.30 18.57 19.57
CA TRP A 80 10.51 17.37 19.83
C TRP A 80 10.32 16.54 18.55
N PRO A 81 10.18 15.19 18.68
CA PRO A 81 9.98 14.31 17.53
C PRO A 81 8.76 14.70 16.68
N ALA A 82 8.87 14.45 15.38
CA ALA A 82 7.82 14.79 14.44
C ALA A 82 6.52 13.99 14.70
N ILE A 83 5.38 14.68 14.58
CA ILE A 83 4.05 14.07 14.64
C ILE A 83 3.65 13.56 13.25
N VAL A 84 2.83 12.50 13.20
CA VAL A 84 2.25 12.00 11.96
C VAL A 84 1.35 13.04 11.31
N LYS A 85 1.67 13.44 10.08
CA LYS A 85 0.93 14.39 9.24
C LYS A 85 0.68 13.81 7.86
N ILE A 86 -0.32 14.34 7.15
CA ILE A 86 -0.69 13.92 5.79
C ILE A 86 0.48 14.05 4.82
N GLY A 87 1.33 15.09 4.96
CA GLY A 87 2.48 15.34 4.09
C GLY A 87 3.54 14.22 4.08
N TYR A 88 3.59 13.37 5.11
CA TYR A 88 4.47 12.20 5.15
C TYR A 88 3.93 10.98 4.40
N ARG A 89 2.77 11.09 3.77
CA ARG A 89 2.14 9.99 3.04
C ARG A 89 2.86 9.72 1.71
N GLY A 90 2.93 8.45 1.31
CA GLY A 90 3.48 8.06 0.01
C GLY A 90 2.57 8.43 -1.17
N PRO A 91 3.11 8.36 -2.41
CA PRO A 91 2.37 8.67 -3.64
C PRO A 91 1.08 7.84 -3.74
N LYS A 92 0.00 8.44 -4.22
CA LYS A 92 -1.31 7.79 -4.31
C LYS A 92 -1.28 6.53 -5.18
N LEU A 93 -0.56 6.56 -6.31
CA LEU A 93 -0.46 5.46 -7.26
C LEU A 93 0.28 4.23 -6.71
N ALA A 94 1.30 4.44 -5.84
CA ALA A 94 2.08 3.35 -5.25
C ALA A 94 1.56 2.91 -3.87
N ARG A 95 0.49 3.55 -3.39
CA ARG A 95 -0.07 3.24 -2.07
C ARG A 95 -0.83 1.91 -2.12
N GLY A 96 -0.54 1.00 -1.17
CA GLY A 96 -1.17 -0.32 -1.11
C GLY A 96 -0.58 -1.36 -2.07
N LEU A 97 0.33 -0.97 -2.99
CA LEU A 97 1.02 -1.94 -3.84
C LEU A 97 2.11 -2.68 -3.06
N HIS A 98 2.30 -3.95 -3.39
CA HIS A 98 3.49 -4.71 -3.01
C HIS A 98 4.75 -4.05 -3.59
N PRO A 99 5.96 -4.22 -3.01
CA PRO A 99 7.21 -3.68 -3.58
C PRO A 99 7.48 -4.07 -5.03
N SER A 100 6.99 -5.23 -5.48
CA SER A 100 7.06 -5.68 -6.87
C SER A 100 6.16 -4.90 -7.85
N GLY A 101 5.26 -4.05 -7.36
CA GLY A 101 4.35 -3.25 -8.19
C GLY A 101 2.96 -3.85 -8.39
N PHE A 102 2.71 -5.05 -7.91
CA PHE A 102 1.41 -5.73 -7.97
C PHE A 102 0.55 -5.45 -6.74
N TYR A 103 -0.76 -5.63 -6.89
CA TYR A 103 -1.68 -5.70 -5.76
C TYR A 103 -1.58 -7.08 -5.09
N ASP A 104 -1.39 -7.11 -3.79
CA ASP A 104 -1.33 -8.34 -2.98
C ASP A 104 -2.75 -8.85 -2.72
N LYS A 105 -3.10 -10.00 -3.28
CA LYS A 105 -4.40 -10.65 -3.14
C LYS A 105 -4.26 -11.96 -2.38
N LEU A 106 -4.97 -12.08 -1.25
CA LEU A 106 -5.03 -13.29 -0.47
C LEU A 106 -6.02 -14.27 -1.11
N VAL A 107 -5.58 -15.49 -1.38
CA VAL A 107 -6.37 -16.54 -2.05
C VAL A 107 -6.52 -17.75 -1.14
N TYR A 108 -7.75 -18.25 -1.05
CA TYR A 108 -8.13 -19.45 -0.30
C TYR A 108 -8.51 -20.60 -1.23
N ASN A 109 -9.13 -20.33 -2.38
CA ASN A 109 -9.65 -21.31 -3.32
C ASN A 109 -9.09 -21.12 -4.72
N ILE A 110 -9.14 -22.17 -5.53
CA ILE A 110 -8.73 -22.13 -6.94
C ILE A 110 -9.68 -21.20 -7.74
N ASP A 111 -10.97 -21.24 -7.44
CA ASP A 111 -11.99 -20.46 -8.16
C ASP A 111 -11.77 -18.95 -8.05
N GLU A 112 -11.16 -18.49 -6.95
CA GLU A 112 -10.82 -17.08 -6.76
C GLU A 112 -9.82 -16.57 -7.79
N LEU A 113 -8.99 -17.45 -8.38
CA LEU A 113 -8.03 -17.10 -9.43
C LEU A 113 -8.70 -16.57 -10.69
N ASN A 114 -9.90 -17.07 -11.02
CA ASN A 114 -10.64 -16.67 -12.20
C ASN A 114 -11.13 -15.21 -12.17
N TYR A 115 -11.21 -14.62 -10.97
CA TYR A 115 -11.64 -13.22 -10.76
C TYR A 115 -10.49 -12.23 -10.69
N LEU A 116 -9.24 -12.70 -10.81
CA LEU A 116 -8.03 -11.89 -10.67
C LEU A 116 -7.35 -11.67 -12.01
N ASP A 117 -6.65 -10.55 -12.14
CA ASP A 117 -5.89 -10.20 -13.34
C ASP A 117 -4.39 -10.53 -13.14
N PRO A 118 -3.79 -11.46 -13.90
CA PRO A 118 -2.37 -11.80 -13.74
C PRO A 118 -1.41 -10.64 -14.03
N LYS A 119 -1.86 -9.62 -14.78
CA LYS A 119 -1.06 -8.42 -15.10
C LYS A 119 -1.00 -7.39 -13.98
N THR A 120 -1.95 -7.38 -13.05
CA THR A 120 -2.06 -6.35 -12.00
C THR A 120 -1.95 -6.92 -10.60
N ASP A 121 -2.31 -8.19 -10.43
CA ASP A 121 -2.43 -8.82 -9.13
C ASP A 121 -1.33 -9.86 -8.90
N ALA A 122 -0.82 -9.92 -7.67
CA ALA A 122 0.05 -10.99 -7.18
C ALA A 122 -0.69 -11.78 -6.10
N ILE A 123 -0.52 -13.08 -6.12
CA ILE A 123 -1.25 -14.00 -5.26
C ILE A 123 -0.45 -14.30 -3.99
N ARG A 124 -1.13 -14.22 -2.88
CA ARG A 124 -0.67 -14.73 -1.59
C ARG A 124 -1.59 -15.84 -1.14
N ILE A 125 -1.09 -17.06 -1.07
CA ILE A 125 -1.86 -18.23 -0.65
C ILE A 125 -1.97 -18.21 0.88
N SER A 126 -3.19 -18.43 1.41
CA SER A 126 -3.46 -18.43 2.84
C SER A 126 -2.68 -19.55 3.56
N SER A 127 -2.24 -19.27 4.79
CA SER A 127 -1.58 -20.26 5.65
C SER A 127 -2.54 -21.33 6.19
N LYS A 128 -3.85 -21.07 6.16
CA LYS A 128 -4.89 -22.01 6.63
C LYS A 128 -5.11 -23.19 5.68
N ILE A 129 -4.54 -23.15 4.48
CA ILE A 129 -4.74 -24.16 3.44
C ILE A 129 -3.75 -25.32 3.62
N GLY A 130 -4.27 -26.56 3.52
CA GLY A 130 -3.49 -27.76 3.58
C GLY A 130 -2.48 -27.89 2.41
N LYS A 131 -1.38 -28.65 2.63
CA LYS A 131 -0.25 -28.78 1.68
C LYS A 131 -0.67 -29.23 0.28
N ARG A 132 -1.54 -30.26 0.18
CA ARG A 132 -2.01 -30.78 -1.13
C ARG A 132 -2.76 -29.72 -1.91
N TYR A 133 -3.71 -29.05 -1.28
CA TYR A 133 -4.51 -28.02 -1.92
C TYR A 133 -3.69 -26.79 -2.31
N LYS A 134 -2.73 -26.40 -1.46
CA LYS A 134 -1.76 -25.36 -1.78
C LYS A 134 -0.95 -25.68 -3.03
N LEU A 135 -0.50 -26.93 -3.21
CA LEU A 135 0.20 -27.37 -4.42
C LEU A 135 -0.64 -27.22 -5.68
N ASN A 136 -1.93 -27.56 -5.59
CA ASN A 136 -2.84 -27.41 -6.72
C ASN A 136 -3.04 -25.92 -7.07
N ILE A 137 -3.24 -25.03 -6.07
CA ILE A 137 -3.34 -23.59 -6.30
C ILE A 137 -2.07 -23.05 -6.97
N VAL A 138 -0.88 -23.47 -6.51
CA VAL A 138 0.40 -23.03 -7.11
C VAL A 138 0.48 -23.45 -8.58
N LYS A 139 0.19 -24.72 -8.91
CA LYS A 139 0.21 -25.21 -10.30
C LYS A 139 -0.75 -24.44 -11.20
N THR A 140 -2.00 -24.25 -10.75
CA THR A 140 -3.00 -23.52 -11.51
C THR A 140 -2.61 -22.04 -11.68
N ALA A 141 -2.08 -21.42 -10.63
CA ALA A 141 -1.65 -20.02 -10.67
C ALA A 141 -0.44 -19.82 -11.62
N GLU A 142 0.51 -20.77 -11.66
CA GLU A 142 1.62 -20.75 -12.61
C GLU A 142 1.14 -20.93 -14.05
N GLN A 143 0.18 -21.82 -14.30
CA GLN A 143 -0.44 -22.02 -15.63
C GLN A 143 -1.14 -20.75 -16.12
N LEU A 144 -1.80 -20.02 -15.23
CA LEU A 144 -2.46 -18.74 -15.53
C LEU A 144 -1.50 -17.54 -15.57
N GLY A 145 -0.21 -17.74 -15.28
CA GLY A 145 0.83 -16.70 -15.33
C GLY A 145 0.80 -15.70 -14.16
N PHE A 146 0.25 -16.07 -13.01
CA PHE A 146 0.25 -15.22 -11.83
C PHE A 146 1.60 -15.16 -11.11
N HIS A 147 1.93 -14.00 -10.58
CA HIS A 147 3.06 -13.84 -9.66
C HIS A 147 2.69 -14.29 -8.25
N ILE A 148 3.36 -15.36 -7.76
CA ILE A 148 3.09 -15.93 -6.43
C ILE A 148 4.08 -15.37 -5.42
N LEU A 149 3.59 -14.73 -4.34
CA LEU A 149 4.42 -14.10 -3.32
C LEU A 149 5.00 -15.11 -2.31
N ASN A 150 4.31 -16.24 -2.08
CA ASN A 150 4.72 -17.28 -1.13
C ASN A 150 4.66 -18.71 -1.69
N PRO A 151 5.43 -19.00 -2.75
CA PRO A 151 5.40 -20.31 -3.42
C PRO A 151 5.97 -21.43 -2.53
N ARG A 152 6.82 -21.09 -1.54
CA ARG A 152 7.49 -22.09 -0.71
C ARG A 152 6.49 -22.98 0.02
N ILE A 153 6.52 -24.27 -0.33
CA ILE A 153 5.87 -25.34 0.40
C ILE A 153 6.96 -25.88 1.32
N SER A 154 6.85 -25.58 2.63
CA SER A 154 7.80 -26.13 3.60
C SER A 154 7.82 -27.66 3.46
N ASN A 155 8.94 -28.20 2.99
CA ASN A 155 9.15 -29.63 3.08
C ASN A 155 9.11 -29.98 4.56
N THR A 156 8.12 -30.77 4.93
CA THR A 156 7.98 -31.37 6.26
C THR A 156 9.34 -31.93 6.69
N ARG A 157 9.77 -31.59 7.90
CA ARG A 157 10.90 -32.19 8.59
C ARG A 157 10.99 -33.67 8.23
N LYS A 158 12.09 -34.10 7.61
CA LYS A 158 12.51 -35.47 7.69
C LYS A 158 12.75 -35.73 9.19
N ARG A 159 11.89 -36.53 9.79
CA ARG A 159 12.15 -37.15 11.09
C ARG A 159 13.27 -38.15 10.91
#